data_4c4732bb4be7ead8dca08bcaac3cf00e
#
_entry.id   4c4732bb4be7ead8dca08bcaac3cf00e
#
_cell.length_a   1.000
_cell.length_b   1.000
_cell.length_c   1.000
_cell.angle_alpha   90.00
_cell.angle_beta   90.00
_cell.angle_gamma   90.00
#
_symmetry.space_group_name_H-M   'P 1'
#
loop_
_entity.id
_entity.type
_entity.pdbx_description
1 polymer ?
#
loop_
_entity_poly.entity_id
_entity_poly.type
_entity_poly.pdbx_seq_one_letter_code
_entity_poly.pdbx_strand_id
1 'polypeptide(L)'
;MILGILSDTHGDTDAVKRVYAALPNADAWAFLGDGQREANLLEVMSGKPVYTVKGNCDAGDIAEEQVITLGGVRIFMTHGHAYAIALNSYRLMLRAQELDCAVALYGHTHVSEIEYAGGVQIVCPGSPSVPRRGRRKSFAKLEIENGSAMASIVAL
;
A
#
# COMPACT_ATOMS: atom_id res chain seq x y z
N MET A 1 -0.26 14.94 7.60
CA MET A 1 0.40 13.61 7.83
C MET A 1 0.58 12.93 6.47
N ILE A 2 1.72 12.29 6.26
CA ILE A 2 2.05 11.61 5.00
C ILE A 2 2.27 10.13 5.29
N LEU A 3 1.49 9.27 4.63
CA LEU A 3 1.67 7.81 4.63
C LEU A 3 2.32 7.40 3.30
N GLY A 4 3.52 6.83 3.34
CA GLY A 4 4.11 6.16 2.18
C GLY A 4 3.51 4.78 1.99
N ILE A 5 3.28 4.36 0.75
CA ILE A 5 2.61 3.10 0.43
C ILE A 5 3.43 2.34 -0.61
N LEU A 6 3.85 1.12 -0.30
CA LEU A 6 4.57 0.26 -1.22
C LEU A 6 4.15 -1.20 -1.10
N SER A 7 4.44 -1.99 -2.13
CA SER A 7 4.09 -3.41 -2.24
C SER A 7 5.01 -4.11 -3.23
N ASP A 8 5.03 -5.44 -3.17
CA ASP A 8 5.58 -6.27 -4.24
C ASP A 8 7.05 -5.97 -4.56
N THR A 9 7.89 -5.90 -3.52
CA THR A 9 9.34 -5.67 -3.65
C THR A 9 10.10 -6.93 -4.04
N HIS A 10 9.57 -8.12 -3.71
CA HIS A 10 10.11 -9.43 -4.10
C HIS A 10 11.62 -9.58 -3.87
N GLY A 11 12.12 -9.15 -2.70
CA GLY A 11 13.52 -9.28 -2.31
C GLY A 11 14.43 -8.13 -2.76
N ASP A 12 13.92 -7.12 -3.48
CA ASP A 12 14.69 -5.95 -3.92
C ASP A 12 14.83 -4.91 -2.79
N THR A 13 15.85 -5.08 -1.96
CA THR A 13 16.17 -4.12 -0.87
C THR A 13 16.59 -2.75 -1.38
N ASP A 14 17.16 -2.66 -2.58
CA ASP A 14 17.55 -1.37 -3.18
C ASP A 14 16.31 -0.59 -3.66
N ALA A 15 15.23 -1.27 -4.03
CA ALA A 15 13.95 -0.62 -4.30
C ALA A 15 13.44 0.11 -3.06
N VAL A 16 13.50 -0.51 -1.88
CA VAL A 16 13.09 0.11 -0.62
C VAL A 16 13.93 1.36 -0.30
N LYS A 17 15.24 1.29 -0.51
CA LYS A 17 16.14 2.45 -0.32
C LYS A 17 15.77 3.61 -1.25
N ARG A 18 15.45 3.31 -2.52
CA ARG A 18 15.00 4.34 -3.49
C ARG A 18 13.67 4.97 -3.07
N VAL A 19 12.70 4.15 -2.63
CA VAL A 19 11.41 4.64 -2.13
C VAL A 19 11.60 5.56 -0.92
N TYR A 20 12.40 5.13 0.06
CA TYR A 20 12.68 5.94 1.25
C TYR A 20 13.39 7.26 0.88
N ALA A 21 14.37 7.23 -0.02
CA ALA A 21 15.05 8.44 -0.48
C ALA A 21 14.10 9.41 -1.22
N ALA A 22 13.09 8.89 -1.90
CA ALA A 22 12.10 9.71 -2.62
C ALA A 22 11.02 10.33 -1.69
N LEU A 23 10.82 9.77 -0.48
CA LEU A 23 9.84 10.28 0.49
C LEU A 23 10.40 10.22 1.93
N PRO A 24 11.49 10.95 2.23
CA PRO A 24 12.15 10.87 3.52
C PRO A 24 11.34 11.49 4.67
N ASN A 25 10.33 12.27 4.37
CA ASN A 25 9.44 12.96 5.30
C ASN A 25 8.11 12.23 5.56
N ALA A 26 7.99 10.95 5.17
CA ALA A 26 6.83 10.15 5.54
C ALA A 26 6.71 10.04 7.07
N ASP A 27 5.50 10.16 7.58
CA ASP A 27 5.19 10.01 9.01
C ASP A 27 5.00 8.54 9.39
N ALA A 28 4.56 7.72 8.44
CA ALA A 28 4.37 6.28 8.58
C ALA A 28 4.41 5.62 7.18
N TRP A 29 4.44 4.28 7.17
CA TRP A 29 4.46 3.48 5.96
C TRP A 29 3.41 2.37 5.98
N ALA A 30 2.82 2.07 4.83
CA ALA A 30 2.01 0.90 4.57
C ALA A 30 2.73 -0.02 3.60
N PHE A 31 2.97 -1.27 3.99
CA PHE A 31 3.59 -2.29 3.15
C PHE A 31 2.57 -3.38 2.86
N LEU A 32 2.18 -3.54 1.59
CA LEU A 32 1.01 -4.32 1.20
C LEU A 32 1.34 -5.76 0.76
N GLY A 33 2.44 -6.31 1.28
CA GLY A 33 2.82 -7.70 1.09
C GLY A 33 3.83 -7.96 -0.02
N ASP A 34 4.25 -9.23 -0.12
CA ASP A 34 5.28 -9.74 -1.03
C ASP A 34 6.63 -9.04 -0.84
N GLY A 35 7.08 -9.02 0.43
CA GLY A 35 8.35 -8.42 0.82
C GLY A 35 8.50 -8.15 2.31
N GLN A 36 8.19 -9.11 3.18
CA GLN A 36 8.26 -8.92 4.64
C GLN A 36 9.65 -8.48 5.14
N ARG A 37 10.73 -8.99 4.54
CA ARG A 37 12.10 -8.58 4.91
C ARG A 37 12.35 -7.11 4.57
N GLU A 38 11.82 -6.68 3.46
CA GLU A 38 11.92 -5.31 2.97
C GLU A 38 11.07 -4.35 3.82
N ALA A 39 9.91 -4.80 4.32
CA ALA A 39 9.12 -4.05 5.29
C ALA A 39 9.90 -3.80 6.59
N ASN A 40 10.55 -4.84 7.13
CA ASN A 40 11.39 -4.72 8.31
C ASN A 40 12.61 -3.80 8.07
N LEU A 41 13.22 -3.88 6.89
CA LEU A 41 14.30 -2.97 6.51
C LEU A 41 13.83 -1.52 6.49
N LEU A 42 12.65 -1.25 5.92
CA LEU A 42 12.06 0.08 5.86
C LEU A 42 11.79 0.64 7.26
N GLU A 43 11.30 -0.18 8.18
CA GLU A 43 11.06 0.21 9.58
C GLU A 43 12.37 0.65 10.26
N VAL A 44 13.42 -0.16 10.12
CA VAL A 44 14.75 0.14 10.68
C VAL A 44 15.34 1.41 10.06
N MET A 45 15.25 1.56 8.74
CA MET A 45 15.82 2.72 8.03
C MET A 45 15.09 4.03 8.33
N SER A 46 13.78 3.98 8.38
CA SER A 46 12.95 5.18 8.56
C SER A 46 12.82 5.59 10.03
N GLY A 47 12.89 4.62 10.96
CA GLY A 47 12.54 4.82 12.37
C GLY A 47 11.05 5.18 12.55
N LYS A 48 10.20 4.88 11.57
CA LYS A 48 8.78 5.19 11.54
C LYS A 48 7.93 3.92 11.59
N PRO A 49 6.68 3.99 12.05
CA PRO A 49 5.77 2.85 12.01
C PRO A 49 5.60 2.32 10.59
N VAL A 50 5.68 1.00 10.41
CA VAL A 50 5.40 0.30 9.17
C VAL A 50 4.25 -0.66 9.41
N TYR A 51 3.09 -0.38 8.85
CA TYR A 51 1.92 -1.26 8.90
C TYR A 51 2.02 -2.27 7.77
N THR A 52 1.90 -3.57 8.07
CA THR A 52 2.12 -4.63 7.08
C THR A 52 0.93 -5.56 6.97
N VAL A 53 0.70 -6.07 5.77
CA VAL A 53 -0.21 -7.19 5.51
C VAL A 53 0.53 -8.28 4.75
N LYS A 54 0.04 -9.53 4.85
CA LYS A 54 0.64 -10.69 4.22
C LYS A 54 0.32 -10.73 2.73
N GLY A 55 1.36 -10.84 1.90
CA GLY A 55 1.24 -11.18 0.50
C GLY A 55 1.16 -12.70 0.25
N ASN A 56 0.82 -13.10 -0.96
CA ASN A 56 0.74 -14.54 -1.30
C ASN A 56 2.12 -15.22 -1.39
N CYS A 57 3.20 -14.44 -1.49
CA CYS A 57 4.58 -14.96 -1.48
C CYS A 57 5.22 -14.89 -0.07
N ASP A 58 4.58 -14.26 0.90
CA ASP A 58 5.10 -14.14 2.26
C ASP A 58 4.78 -15.38 3.09
N ALA A 59 5.70 -15.74 3.99
CA ALA A 59 5.54 -16.80 4.97
C ALA A 59 5.36 -16.22 6.38
N GLY A 60 4.84 -17.04 7.30
CA GLY A 60 4.71 -16.67 8.70
C GLY A 60 3.30 -16.19 9.08
N ASP A 61 3.17 -15.82 10.37
CA ASP A 61 1.91 -15.37 10.97
C ASP A 61 1.80 -13.84 10.87
N ILE A 62 1.41 -13.38 9.69
CA ILE A 62 1.18 -11.97 9.37
C ILE A 62 -0.29 -11.82 9.01
N ALA A 63 -0.94 -10.76 9.48
CA ALA A 63 -2.35 -10.50 9.17
C ALA A 63 -2.56 -10.30 7.67
N GLU A 64 -3.60 -10.94 7.12
CA GLU A 64 -3.97 -10.80 5.69
C GLU A 64 -4.71 -9.47 5.43
N GLU A 65 -5.36 -8.94 6.46
CA GLU A 65 -6.11 -7.69 6.45
C GLU A 65 -5.78 -6.85 7.68
N GLN A 66 -5.77 -5.55 7.52
CA GLN A 66 -5.63 -4.60 8.62
C GLN A 66 -6.46 -3.36 8.36
N VAL A 67 -7.04 -2.80 9.42
CA VAL A 67 -7.63 -1.46 9.41
C VAL A 67 -6.79 -0.58 10.32
N ILE A 68 -6.30 0.53 9.79
CA ILE A 68 -5.59 1.55 10.56
C ILE A 68 -6.37 2.86 10.52
N THR A 69 -6.18 3.70 11.53
CA THR A 69 -6.77 5.05 11.55
C THR A 69 -5.66 6.07 11.71
N LEU A 70 -5.51 6.93 10.72
CA LEU A 70 -4.49 7.98 10.70
C LEU A 70 -5.15 9.34 10.40
N GLY A 71 -4.89 10.33 11.22
CA GLY A 71 -5.45 11.68 11.05
C GLY A 71 -6.98 11.71 10.92
N GLY A 72 -7.68 10.77 11.58
CA GLY A 72 -9.14 10.63 11.51
C GLY A 72 -9.66 9.87 10.28
N VAL A 73 -8.79 9.41 9.39
CA VAL A 73 -9.14 8.60 8.20
C VAL A 73 -8.96 7.12 8.51
N ARG A 74 -10.01 6.33 8.29
CA ARG A 74 -9.96 4.86 8.38
C ARG A 74 -9.50 4.30 7.04
N ILE A 75 -8.48 3.46 7.08
CA ILE A 75 -7.78 2.90 5.92
C ILE A 75 -7.79 1.38 6.03
N PHE A 76 -8.38 0.71 5.07
CA PHE A 76 -8.33 -0.74 4.91
C PHE A 76 -7.11 -1.13 4.10
N MET A 77 -6.38 -2.15 4.55
CA MET A 77 -5.17 -2.67 3.90
C MET A 77 -5.28 -4.17 3.69
N THR A 78 -4.94 -4.63 2.50
CA THR A 78 -4.79 -6.06 2.16
C THR A 78 -3.82 -6.20 0.99
N HIS A 79 -3.30 -7.39 0.75
CA HIS A 79 -2.51 -7.63 -0.46
C HIS A 79 -3.40 -7.68 -1.72
N GLY A 80 -4.65 -8.15 -1.61
CA GLY A 80 -5.63 -8.12 -2.69
C GLY A 80 -5.88 -9.46 -3.40
N HIS A 81 -4.98 -10.43 -3.30
CA HIS A 81 -5.13 -11.74 -3.98
C HIS A 81 -6.43 -12.47 -3.58
N ALA A 82 -6.85 -12.38 -2.31
CA ALA A 82 -8.10 -12.98 -1.82
C ALA A 82 -9.37 -12.28 -2.34
N TYR A 83 -9.24 -11.07 -2.89
CA TYR A 83 -10.34 -10.25 -3.41
C TYR A 83 -10.52 -10.34 -4.91
N ALA A 84 -9.83 -11.24 -5.59
CA ALA A 84 -9.83 -11.35 -7.06
C ALA A 84 -9.52 -10.01 -7.76
N ILE A 85 -8.65 -9.20 -7.15
CA ILE A 85 -8.33 -7.83 -7.58
C ILE A 85 -7.80 -7.76 -9.02
N ALA A 86 -7.24 -8.86 -9.53
CA ALA A 86 -6.80 -8.93 -10.93
C ALA A 86 -7.94 -8.82 -11.95
N LEU A 87 -9.19 -9.08 -11.52
CA LEU A 87 -10.39 -8.94 -12.35
C LEU A 87 -10.99 -7.53 -12.21
N ASN A 88 -11.23 -7.07 -10.99
CA ASN A 88 -11.73 -5.73 -10.65
C ASN A 88 -11.66 -5.47 -9.14
N SER A 89 -11.91 -4.24 -8.75
CA SER A 89 -11.86 -3.75 -7.36
C SER A 89 -13.17 -3.91 -6.57
N TYR A 90 -14.22 -4.47 -7.16
CA TYR A 90 -15.56 -4.44 -6.58
C TYR A 90 -15.65 -5.10 -5.19
N ARG A 91 -15.08 -6.31 -5.03
CA ARG A 91 -15.07 -7.01 -3.73
C ARG A 91 -14.28 -6.24 -2.66
N LEU A 92 -13.17 -5.64 -3.07
CA LEU A 92 -12.33 -4.82 -2.18
C LEU A 92 -13.10 -3.58 -1.72
N MET A 93 -13.79 -2.91 -2.64
CA MET A 93 -14.66 -1.77 -2.35
C MET A 93 -15.75 -2.13 -1.33
N LEU A 94 -16.47 -3.22 -1.55
CA LEU A 94 -17.51 -3.68 -0.62
C LEU A 94 -16.96 -3.95 0.78
N ARG A 95 -15.78 -4.58 0.86
CA ARG A 95 -15.15 -4.85 2.15
C ARG A 95 -14.74 -3.57 2.87
N ALA A 96 -14.20 -2.60 2.15
CA ALA A 96 -13.86 -1.28 2.73
C ALA A 96 -15.11 -0.55 3.25
N GLN A 97 -16.23 -0.64 2.54
CA GLN A 97 -17.52 -0.09 2.98
C GLN A 97 -18.03 -0.78 4.25
N GLU A 98 -17.99 -2.12 4.33
CA GLU A 98 -18.37 -2.88 5.54
C GLU A 98 -17.55 -2.46 6.77
N LEU A 99 -16.30 -2.06 6.56
CA LEU A 99 -15.36 -1.64 7.61
C LEU A 99 -15.38 -0.12 7.88
N ASP A 100 -16.29 0.63 7.25
CA ASP A 100 -16.37 2.09 7.31
C ASP A 100 -15.03 2.78 6.96
N CYS A 101 -14.32 2.25 5.95
CA CYS A 101 -13.05 2.79 5.51
C CYS A 101 -13.23 3.70 4.29
N ALA A 102 -12.65 4.91 4.36
CA ALA A 102 -12.65 5.87 3.25
C ALA A 102 -11.57 5.54 2.19
N VAL A 103 -10.57 4.76 2.56
CA VAL A 103 -9.46 4.37 1.71
C VAL A 103 -9.26 2.86 1.78
N ALA A 104 -9.00 2.22 0.64
CA ALA A 104 -8.59 0.82 0.53
C ALA A 104 -7.26 0.73 -0.22
N LEU A 105 -6.28 0.10 0.41
CA LEU A 105 -4.94 -0.10 -0.15
C LEU A 105 -4.73 -1.56 -0.52
N TYR A 106 -4.20 -1.83 -1.72
CA TYR A 106 -3.88 -3.18 -2.18
C TYR A 106 -2.61 -3.24 -3.03
N GLY A 107 -2.02 -4.41 -3.17
CA GLY A 107 -0.86 -4.71 -4.02
C GLY A 107 -1.18 -5.76 -5.08
N HIS A 108 -0.35 -6.79 -5.20
CA HIS A 108 -0.53 -8.00 -6.01
C HIS A 108 -0.51 -7.83 -7.53
N THR A 109 -1.18 -6.81 -8.08
CA THR A 109 -1.25 -6.61 -9.53
C THR A 109 0.04 -6.07 -10.13
N HIS A 110 0.88 -5.40 -9.34
CA HIS A 110 2.05 -4.63 -9.75
C HIS A 110 1.73 -3.49 -10.74
N VAL A 111 0.46 -3.07 -10.78
CA VAL A 111 -0.03 -2.01 -11.67
C VAL A 111 -0.45 -0.82 -10.82
N SER A 112 0.27 0.29 -10.93
CA SER A 112 -0.09 1.50 -10.17
C SER A 112 -1.41 2.08 -10.65
N GLU A 113 -2.34 2.28 -9.71
CA GLU A 113 -3.69 2.74 -10.01
C GLU A 113 -4.33 3.44 -8.82
N ILE A 114 -5.15 4.45 -9.10
CA ILE A 114 -6.04 5.09 -8.13
C ILE A 114 -7.44 5.12 -8.74
N GLU A 115 -8.39 4.57 -8.02
CA GLU A 115 -9.81 4.51 -8.40
C GLU A 115 -10.67 5.11 -7.30
N TYR A 116 -11.81 5.68 -7.67
CA TYR A 116 -12.84 6.12 -6.73
C TYR A 116 -14.14 5.38 -7.05
N ALA A 117 -14.59 4.54 -6.13
CA ALA A 117 -15.79 3.76 -6.29
C ALA A 117 -16.53 3.62 -4.96
N GLY A 118 -17.85 3.80 -4.97
CA GLY A 118 -18.69 3.61 -3.79
C GLY A 118 -18.31 4.46 -2.57
N GLY A 119 -17.74 5.66 -2.79
CA GLY A 119 -17.25 6.52 -1.72
C GLY A 119 -15.88 6.13 -1.14
N VAL A 120 -15.22 5.13 -1.73
CA VAL A 120 -13.90 4.64 -1.29
C VAL A 120 -12.84 5.04 -2.31
N GLN A 121 -11.72 5.58 -1.83
CA GLN A 121 -10.51 5.75 -2.62
C GLN A 121 -9.71 4.45 -2.59
N ILE A 122 -9.54 3.81 -3.75
CA ILE A 122 -8.88 2.52 -3.89
C ILE A 122 -7.52 2.72 -4.54
N VAL A 123 -6.45 2.28 -3.90
CA VAL A 123 -5.08 2.61 -4.30
C VAL A 123 -4.21 1.37 -4.40
N CYS A 124 -3.61 1.17 -5.56
CA CYS A 124 -2.48 0.26 -5.75
C CYS A 124 -1.22 1.08 -6.02
N PRO A 125 -0.13 0.91 -5.24
CA PRO A 125 1.11 1.66 -5.45
C PRO A 125 1.89 1.18 -6.67
N GLY A 126 1.51 0.04 -7.28
CA GLY A 126 2.34 -0.67 -8.23
C GLY A 126 3.45 -1.45 -7.55
N SER A 127 4.59 -1.58 -8.22
CA SER A 127 5.79 -2.19 -7.66
C SER A 127 7.01 -1.31 -7.92
N PRO A 128 7.86 -1.09 -6.90
CA PRO A 128 9.12 -0.36 -7.07
C PRO A 128 10.23 -1.24 -7.70
N SER A 129 9.95 -2.53 -7.91
CA SER A 129 10.90 -3.54 -8.39
C SER A 129 10.50 -4.13 -9.75
N VAL A 130 9.30 -4.71 -9.81
CA VAL A 130 8.82 -5.52 -10.95
C VAL A 130 7.44 -5.06 -11.44
N PRO A 131 7.32 -3.82 -11.95
CA PRO A 131 6.06 -3.29 -12.46
C PRO A 131 5.56 -4.12 -13.64
N ARG A 132 4.23 -4.12 -13.84
CA ARG A 132 3.56 -4.85 -14.93
C ARG A 132 2.80 -3.93 -15.86
N ARG A 133 2.33 -4.44 -16.99
CA ARG A 133 1.51 -3.74 -18.01
C ARG A 133 2.14 -2.42 -18.47
N GLY A 134 3.47 -2.39 -18.65
CA GLY A 134 4.19 -1.21 -19.12
C GLY A 134 4.22 -0.05 -18.13
N ARG A 135 3.83 -0.25 -16.86
CA ARG A 135 3.95 0.77 -15.83
C ARG A 135 5.40 0.98 -15.44
N ARG A 136 5.72 2.18 -14.94
CA ARG A 136 7.02 2.49 -14.34
C ARG A 136 7.11 1.90 -12.93
N LYS A 137 8.32 1.71 -12.44
CA LYS A 137 8.58 1.49 -11.01
C LYS A 137 7.97 2.61 -10.21
N SER A 138 7.20 2.27 -9.19
CA SER A 138 6.42 3.27 -8.44
C SER A 138 6.12 2.81 -7.02
N PHE A 139 5.76 3.77 -6.23
CA PHE A 139 5.08 3.64 -4.95
C PHE A 139 3.95 4.67 -4.89
N ALA A 140 3.17 4.72 -3.83
CA ALA A 140 2.18 5.75 -3.65
C ALA A 140 2.42 6.54 -2.35
N LYS A 141 1.86 7.73 -2.26
CA LYS A 141 1.72 8.47 -1.01
C LYS A 141 0.26 8.84 -0.78
N LEU A 142 -0.13 8.88 0.49
CA LEU A 142 -1.42 9.38 0.94
C LEU A 142 -1.17 10.58 1.83
N GLU A 143 -1.62 11.75 1.40
CA GLU A 143 -1.61 12.98 2.18
C GLU A 143 -2.91 13.08 2.97
N ILE A 144 -2.80 13.15 4.30
CA ILE A 144 -3.95 13.14 5.22
C ILE A 144 -3.97 14.47 5.97
N GLU A 145 -5.06 15.20 5.80
CA GLU A 145 -5.27 16.49 6.44
C GLU A 145 -6.76 16.69 6.76
N ASN A 146 -7.06 17.15 7.98
CA ASN A 146 -8.41 17.49 8.43
C ASN A 146 -9.45 16.38 8.20
N GLY A 147 -9.08 15.11 8.41
CA GLY A 147 -9.96 13.95 8.22
C GLY A 147 -10.21 13.57 6.75
N SER A 148 -9.50 14.19 5.82
CA SER A 148 -9.52 13.85 4.39
C SER A 148 -8.19 13.24 3.96
N ALA A 149 -8.23 12.42 2.92
CA ALA A 149 -7.05 11.77 2.38
C ALA A 149 -6.99 11.90 0.86
N MET A 150 -5.81 12.20 0.32
CA MET A 150 -5.57 12.27 -1.12
C MET A 150 -4.35 11.43 -1.49
N ALA A 151 -4.57 10.42 -2.34
CA ALA A 151 -3.51 9.57 -2.85
C ALA A 151 -2.87 10.13 -4.13
N SER A 152 -1.59 9.86 -4.31
CA SER A 152 -0.88 10.09 -5.56
C SER A 152 0.15 8.99 -5.81
N ILE A 153 0.36 8.64 -7.08
CA ILE A 153 1.40 7.71 -7.52
C ILE A 153 2.71 8.49 -7.70
N VAL A 154 3.79 7.93 -7.19
CA VAL A 154 5.15 8.48 -7.34
C VAL A 154 5.96 7.52 -8.18
N ALA A 155 6.42 7.96 -9.34
CA ALA A 155 7.34 7.19 -10.18
C ALA A 155 8.78 7.30 -9.67
N LEU A 156 9.52 6.18 -9.77
CA LEU A 156 10.93 6.07 -9.41
C LEU A 156 11.83 6.13 -10.65
#